data_f0dd8eacbfa6c7036b632183bc65a1fd
#
_entry.id   f0dd8eacbfa6c7036b632183bc65a1fd
#
_cell.length_a   1.000
_cell.length_b   1.000
_cell.length_c   1.000
_cell.angle_alpha   90.00
_cell.angle_beta   90.00
_cell.angle_gamma   90.00
#
_symmetry.space_group_name_H-M   'P 1'
#
loop_
_entity.id
_entity.type
_entity.pdbx_description
1 polymer ?
#
loop_
_entity_poly.entity_id
_entity_poly.type
_entity_poly.pdbx_seq_one_letter_code
_entity_poly.pdbx_strand_id
1 'polypeptide(L)'
;LSKFDIIGGGDGDDTVSITGHDGVTALKMSDLQLTSVETFKVTATNNKVININADSATPSNFITVENATTAKTTDITNLAAGSAVTLENTVNGQTIGVVTLGLKDPSGSSDAITINVNGTSGQGAETVDQIIVADVETINLSSGSVGVTPMVASDSNVITDQSYSTATALNITGAANLTMSNAIVGTVLTTIDASAMTGNLALTAAAVVLDLKTGSGADTLTFGTTLTVDDVIDAGSNPSVLSVDSLSATINELGTSAA
;
A
#
# COMPACT_ATOMS: atom_id res chain seq x y z
N LEU A 1 27.55 5.76 1.88
CA LEU A 1 27.36 6.42 3.19
C LEU A 1 28.03 5.60 4.28
N SER A 2 28.64 6.25 5.23
CA SER A 2 29.31 5.66 6.38
C SER A 2 28.66 6.11 7.68
N LYS A 3 28.89 5.38 8.77
CA LYS A 3 28.34 5.64 10.11
C LYS A 3 28.58 7.06 10.65
N PHE A 4 29.49 7.81 10.06
CA PHE A 4 29.89 9.15 10.55
C PHE A 4 29.51 10.26 9.58
N ASP A 5 28.79 9.95 8.50
CA ASP A 5 28.35 10.98 7.56
C ASP A 5 27.19 11.76 8.20
N ILE A 6 27.34 13.09 8.24
CA ILE A 6 26.31 14.01 8.69
C ILE A 6 25.71 14.66 7.44
N ILE A 7 24.41 14.52 7.26
CA ILE A 7 23.68 15.08 6.14
C ILE A 7 22.57 15.96 6.70
N GLY A 8 22.63 17.25 6.39
CA GLY A 8 21.58 18.20 6.72
C GLY A 8 20.84 18.63 5.46
N GLY A 9 19.51 18.50 5.46
CA GLY A 9 18.66 18.96 4.37
C GLY A 9 18.50 20.48 4.38
N GLY A 10 18.26 21.05 5.52
CA GLY A 10 18.03 22.50 5.67
C GLY A 10 16.54 22.83 5.79
N ASP A 11 16.11 23.89 5.12
CA ASP A 11 14.70 24.29 5.03
C ASP A 11 14.07 23.68 3.75
N GLY A 12 12.89 23.12 3.85
CA GLY A 12 12.15 22.54 2.73
C GLY A 12 11.93 21.04 2.88
N ASP A 13 11.47 20.41 1.79
CA ASP A 13 11.30 18.96 1.72
C ASP A 13 12.55 18.33 1.07
N ASP A 14 13.40 17.75 1.88
CA ASP A 14 14.69 17.25 1.46
C ASP A 14 14.71 15.72 1.30
N THR A 15 15.40 15.27 0.28
CA THR A 15 15.52 13.84 -0.06
C THR A 15 16.97 13.39 -0.09
N VAL A 16 17.29 12.38 0.72
CA VAL A 16 18.52 11.61 0.57
C VAL A 16 18.26 10.39 -0.31
N SER A 17 19.01 10.27 -1.40
CA SER A 17 18.88 9.16 -2.35
C SER A 17 20.11 8.27 -2.35
N ILE A 18 19.91 6.99 -2.17
CA ILE A 18 20.93 5.94 -2.29
C ILE A 18 20.60 5.06 -3.48
N THR A 19 21.57 4.92 -4.38
CA THR A 19 21.47 4.01 -5.53
C THR A 19 22.49 2.89 -5.39
N GLY A 20 22.09 1.67 -5.75
CA GLY A 20 23.00 0.52 -5.75
C GLY A 20 23.01 -0.27 -4.44
N HIS A 21 21.94 -0.17 -3.64
CA HIS A 21 21.79 -1.01 -2.46
C HIS A 21 21.84 -2.50 -2.84
N ASP A 22 22.69 -3.26 -2.14
CA ASP A 22 22.93 -4.69 -2.44
C ASP A 22 22.04 -5.65 -1.64
N GLY A 23 21.27 -5.13 -0.67
CA GLY A 23 20.34 -5.88 0.16
C GLY A 23 20.99 -6.84 1.17
N VAL A 24 22.32 -6.93 1.20
CA VAL A 24 23.02 -7.88 2.10
C VAL A 24 22.99 -7.39 3.54
N THR A 25 23.15 -6.09 3.72
CA THR A 25 23.13 -5.47 5.05
C THR A 25 22.03 -4.42 5.10
N ALA A 26 21.21 -4.43 6.14
CA ALA A 26 20.19 -3.41 6.33
C ALA A 26 20.80 -2.01 6.39
N LEU A 27 20.21 -1.08 5.66
CA LEU A 27 20.51 0.35 5.80
C LEU A 27 19.90 0.83 7.10
N LYS A 28 20.74 1.13 8.08
CA LYS A 28 20.30 1.61 9.39
C LYS A 28 20.23 3.13 9.43
N MET A 29 19.04 3.66 9.71
CA MET A 29 18.85 5.11 9.78
C MET A 29 19.60 5.74 10.97
N SER A 30 19.75 5.03 12.07
CA SER A 30 20.55 5.49 13.23
C SER A 30 22.04 5.60 12.94
N ASP A 31 22.55 4.92 11.92
CA ASP A 31 23.96 5.04 11.51
C ASP A 31 24.18 6.28 10.60
N LEU A 32 23.11 6.83 10.06
CA LEU A 32 23.10 8.04 9.24
C LEU A 32 22.66 9.21 10.13
N GLN A 33 23.52 10.21 10.30
CA GLN A 33 23.15 11.40 11.03
C GLN A 33 22.39 12.35 10.11
N LEU A 34 21.11 12.06 9.91
CA LEU A 34 20.22 12.86 9.07
C LEU A 34 19.54 13.92 9.93
N THR A 35 19.61 15.18 9.51
CA THR A 35 18.91 16.30 10.14
C THR A 35 18.14 17.07 9.09
N SER A 36 16.87 17.40 9.35
CA SER A 36 15.99 18.07 8.38
C SER A 36 16.02 17.36 7.01
N VAL A 37 15.79 16.06 7.01
CA VAL A 37 15.63 15.22 5.82
C VAL A 37 14.30 14.48 6.00
N GLU A 38 13.34 14.73 5.16
CA GLU A 38 11.98 14.19 5.26
C GLU A 38 11.84 12.88 4.50
N THR A 39 12.60 12.71 3.42
CA THR A 39 12.47 11.56 2.54
C THR A 39 13.79 10.81 2.37
N PHE A 40 13.71 9.50 2.49
CA PHE A 40 14.82 8.60 2.23
C PHE A 40 14.48 7.69 1.04
N LYS A 41 15.18 7.88 -0.08
CA LYS A 41 14.96 7.10 -1.31
C LYS A 41 16.05 6.05 -1.49
N VAL A 42 15.65 4.80 -1.66
CA VAL A 42 16.56 3.70 -1.94
C VAL A 42 16.23 3.09 -3.29
N THR A 43 17.20 3.06 -4.18
CA THR A 43 17.10 2.37 -5.47
C THR A 43 17.98 1.13 -5.43
N ALA A 44 17.38 -0.04 -5.49
CA ALA A 44 18.09 -1.29 -5.69
C ALA A 44 18.61 -1.38 -7.13
N THR A 45 19.71 -2.07 -7.34
CA THR A 45 20.26 -2.31 -8.68
C THR A 45 20.51 -3.80 -8.89
N ASN A 46 20.39 -4.23 -10.16
CA ASN A 46 20.80 -5.57 -10.56
C ASN A 46 20.14 -6.73 -9.78
N ASN A 47 18.82 -6.70 -9.65
CA ASN A 47 18.08 -7.79 -9.00
C ASN A 47 18.43 -7.99 -7.51
N LYS A 48 18.62 -6.90 -6.77
CA LYS A 48 18.89 -6.95 -5.32
C LYS A 48 17.64 -6.66 -4.51
N VAL A 49 17.61 -7.18 -3.29
CA VAL A 49 16.58 -6.87 -2.30
C VAL A 49 16.79 -5.48 -1.70
N ILE A 50 15.73 -4.88 -1.15
CA ILE A 50 15.83 -3.65 -0.36
C ILE A 50 15.64 -4.03 1.11
N ASN A 51 16.56 -3.60 1.96
CA ASN A 51 16.49 -3.87 3.39
C ASN A 51 16.83 -2.60 4.16
N ILE A 52 15.86 -2.06 4.90
CA ILE A 52 15.97 -0.81 5.64
C ILE A 52 15.61 -1.04 7.10
N ASN A 53 16.42 -0.55 7.99
CA ASN A 53 16.10 -0.44 9.40
C ASN A 53 15.86 1.03 9.75
N ALA A 54 14.58 1.41 9.86
CA ALA A 54 14.14 2.78 10.12
C ALA A 54 14.14 3.13 11.62
N ASP A 55 15.21 2.80 12.32
CA ASP A 55 15.34 2.93 13.77
C ASP A 55 15.55 4.38 14.28
N SER A 56 15.54 5.36 13.38
CA SER A 56 15.54 6.79 13.68
C SER A 56 14.13 7.39 13.53
N ALA A 57 13.87 8.49 14.21
CA ALA A 57 12.59 9.20 14.07
C ALA A 57 12.46 9.97 12.74
N THR A 58 13.56 10.21 12.08
CA THR A 58 13.64 10.85 10.76
C THR A 58 14.60 10.07 9.87
N PRO A 59 14.30 9.92 8.58
CA PRO A 59 13.10 10.37 7.84
C PRO A 59 11.83 9.57 8.18
N SER A 60 10.67 10.13 7.87
CA SER A 60 9.37 9.46 8.01
C SER A 60 8.78 8.99 6.68
N ASN A 61 9.34 9.43 5.56
CA ASN A 61 8.99 8.99 4.22
C ASN A 61 10.10 8.11 3.64
N PHE A 62 9.71 6.94 3.15
CA PHE A 62 10.61 6.01 2.49
C PHE A 62 10.13 5.77 1.06
N ILE A 63 11.01 5.92 0.08
CA ILE A 63 10.73 5.58 -1.31
C ILE A 63 11.65 4.41 -1.67
N THR A 64 11.06 3.27 -2.01
CA THR A 64 11.79 2.11 -2.48
C THR A 64 11.59 1.96 -3.97
N VAL A 65 12.67 1.92 -4.71
CA VAL A 65 12.65 1.78 -6.15
C VAL A 65 13.33 0.49 -6.53
N GLU A 66 12.56 -0.48 -6.97
CA GLU A 66 13.12 -1.69 -7.53
C GLU A 66 13.60 -1.43 -8.97
N ASN A 67 14.75 -1.98 -9.30
CA ASN A 67 15.28 -2.05 -10.65
C ASN A 67 15.64 -3.51 -10.91
N ALA A 68 14.62 -4.34 -10.95
CA ALA A 68 14.78 -5.77 -11.00
C ALA A 68 13.96 -6.35 -12.16
N THR A 69 14.52 -7.33 -12.85
CA THR A 69 13.83 -8.12 -13.88
C THR A 69 13.13 -9.36 -13.30
N THR A 70 13.23 -9.56 -12.00
CA THR A 70 12.53 -10.60 -11.24
C THR A 70 12.14 -10.01 -9.88
N ALA A 71 10.96 -10.35 -9.38
CA ALA A 71 10.46 -9.92 -8.10
C ALA A 71 11.49 -10.09 -6.96
N LYS A 72 11.68 -9.06 -6.15
CA LYS A 72 12.60 -9.02 -5.01
C LYS A 72 11.87 -8.57 -3.76
N THR A 73 12.41 -8.93 -2.61
CA THR A 73 11.83 -8.52 -1.34
C THR A 73 12.23 -7.09 -0.98
N THR A 74 11.31 -6.41 -0.32
CA THR A 74 11.53 -5.11 0.33
C THR A 74 11.14 -5.24 1.79
N ASP A 75 12.11 -5.16 2.69
CA ASP A 75 11.89 -5.26 4.12
C ASP A 75 12.22 -3.90 4.76
N ILE A 76 11.24 -3.28 5.43
CA ILE A 76 11.43 -2.06 6.19
C ILE A 76 10.98 -2.31 7.62
N THR A 77 11.93 -2.33 8.54
CA THR A 77 11.70 -2.59 9.96
C THR A 77 11.88 -1.33 10.79
N ASN A 78 11.30 -1.33 11.99
CA ASN A 78 11.41 -0.23 12.95
C ASN A 78 10.86 1.12 12.44
N LEU A 79 9.85 1.09 11.59
CA LEU A 79 9.12 2.29 11.18
C LEU A 79 8.50 2.99 12.38
N ALA A 80 8.51 4.31 12.39
CA ALA A 80 7.67 5.07 13.32
C ALA A 80 6.20 5.00 12.87
N ALA A 81 5.27 5.01 13.81
CA ALA A 81 3.87 5.22 13.48
C ALA A 81 3.69 6.53 12.71
N GLY A 82 2.83 6.53 11.71
CA GLY A 82 2.65 7.66 10.78
C GLY A 82 3.63 7.72 9.62
N SER A 83 4.58 6.79 9.52
CA SER A 83 5.50 6.73 8.38
C SER A 83 4.77 6.44 7.08
N ALA A 84 5.35 6.93 5.97
CA ALA A 84 4.89 6.62 4.62
C ALA A 84 5.95 5.83 3.86
N VAL A 85 5.51 4.81 3.12
CA VAL A 85 6.35 4.00 2.24
C VAL A 85 5.79 4.05 0.84
N THR A 86 6.62 4.45 -0.11
CA THR A 86 6.28 4.48 -1.54
C THR A 86 7.01 3.37 -2.26
N LEU A 87 6.27 2.56 -3.00
CA LEU A 87 6.75 1.42 -3.76
C LEU A 87 6.76 1.78 -5.24
N GLU A 88 7.93 1.68 -5.88
CA GLU A 88 8.14 1.99 -7.30
C GLU A 88 9.00 0.90 -7.95
N ASN A 89 8.75 0.60 -9.23
CA ASN A 89 9.64 -0.19 -10.06
C ASN A 89 9.98 0.58 -11.34
N THR A 90 11.24 0.59 -11.73
CA THR A 90 11.70 1.28 -12.96
C THR A 90 11.68 0.39 -14.19
N VAL A 91 11.40 -0.89 -14.05
CA VAL A 91 11.38 -1.86 -15.14
C VAL A 91 9.95 -2.20 -15.50
N ASN A 92 9.52 -1.81 -16.70
CA ASN A 92 8.18 -2.03 -17.20
C ASN A 92 7.78 -3.51 -17.16
N GLY A 93 6.56 -3.79 -16.67
CA GLY A 93 5.98 -5.13 -16.62
C GLY A 93 6.65 -6.07 -15.62
N GLN A 94 7.47 -5.52 -14.71
CA GLN A 94 8.06 -6.29 -13.63
C GLN A 94 7.28 -6.10 -12.34
N THR A 95 7.40 -7.08 -11.45
CA THR A 95 6.69 -7.14 -10.18
C THR A 95 7.63 -6.82 -9.04
N ILE A 96 7.22 -5.93 -8.13
CA ILE A 96 7.79 -5.82 -6.80
C ILE A 96 7.42 -7.11 -6.04
N GLY A 97 8.38 -7.72 -5.37
CA GLY A 97 8.13 -8.96 -4.66
C GLY A 97 7.39 -8.77 -3.35
N VAL A 98 7.78 -9.53 -2.34
CA VAL A 98 7.18 -9.42 -1.01
C VAL A 98 7.69 -8.17 -0.31
N VAL A 99 6.77 -7.33 0.15
CA VAL A 99 7.04 -6.12 0.95
C VAL A 99 6.62 -6.39 2.39
N THR A 100 7.57 -6.31 3.32
CA THR A 100 7.31 -6.47 4.75
C THR A 100 7.56 -5.14 5.46
N LEU A 101 6.56 -4.66 6.18
CA LEU A 101 6.61 -3.41 6.94
C LEU A 101 6.35 -3.70 8.42
N GLY A 102 7.25 -3.25 9.30
CA GLY A 102 7.14 -3.45 10.73
C GLY A 102 7.41 -2.18 11.53
N LEU A 103 6.60 -1.94 12.55
CA LEU A 103 6.78 -0.81 13.46
C LEU A 103 7.95 -1.03 14.45
N LYS A 104 8.51 0.08 14.93
CA LYS A 104 9.49 0.10 16.02
C LYS A 104 8.83 -0.17 17.37
N ASP A 105 7.67 0.38 17.58
CA ASP A 105 6.87 0.19 18.79
C ASP A 105 5.46 -0.27 18.38
N PRO A 106 5.19 -1.57 18.42
CA PRO A 106 3.91 -2.14 18.05
C PRO A 106 2.91 -2.19 19.21
N SER A 107 3.19 -1.52 20.32
CA SER A 107 2.36 -1.58 21.52
C SER A 107 1.20 -0.58 21.51
N GLY A 108 1.12 0.27 20.51
CA GLY A 108 0.03 1.21 20.28
C GLY A 108 -1.31 0.50 20.01
N SER A 109 -2.38 1.24 20.07
CA SER A 109 -3.73 0.77 19.70
C SER A 109 -4.38 1.66 18.62
N SER A 110 -3.60 2.53 18.03
CA SER A 110 -4.06 3.52 17.05
C SER A 110 -2.93 3.84 16.05
N ASP A 111 -2.05 2.88 15.83
CA ASP A 111 -0.93 3.07 14.93
C ASP A 111 -1.39 3.05 13.47
N ALA A 112 -0.78 3.92 12.67
CA ALA A 112 -1.10 4.04 11.26
C ALA A 112 0.17 4.06 10.42
N ILE A 113 0.11 3.49 9.21
CA ILE A 113 1.12 3.69 8.18
C ILE A 113 0.45 4.05 6.85
N THR A 114 1.21 4.71 5.99
CA THR A 114 0.78 5.01 4.62
C THR A 114 1.61 4.21 3.63
N ILE A 115 0.95 3.54 2.68
CA ILE A 115 1.57 2.79 1.61
C ILE A 115 1.12 3.40 0.28
N ASN A 116 2.06 3.88 -0.51
CA ASN A 116 1.79 4.39 -1.85
C ASN A 116 2.30 3.38 -2.88
N VAL A 117 1.42 2.86 -3.71
CA VAL A 117 1.78 2.02 -4.86
C VAL A 117 1.74 2.91 -6.09
N ASN A 118 2.91 3.24 -6.61
CA ASN A 118 3.04 4.20 -7.69
C ASN A 118 3.58 3.52 -8.94
N GLY A 119 2.70 3.26 -9.89
CA GLY A 119 3.11 2.86 -11.24
C GLY A 119 3.97 3.94 -11.90
N THR A 120 4.98 3.55 -12.67
CA THR A 120 5.83 4.50 -13.39
C THR A 120 5.12 5.01 -14.63
N SER A 121 5.09 6.33 -14.78
CA SER A 121 4.50 6.99 -15.95
C SER A 121 5.00 6.43 -17.28
N GLY A 122 4.06 6.02 -18.13
CA GLY A 122 4.35 5.47 -19.45
C GLY A 122 4.93 4.04 -19.43
N GLN A 123 5.06 3.44 -18.24
CA GLN A 123 5.52 2.07 -18.06
C GLN A 123 4.36 1.10 -17.71
N GLY A 124 3.17 1.62 -17.43
CA GLY A 124 1.99 0.80 -17.12
C GLY A 124 1.79 0.57 -15.62
N ALA A 125 1.02 -0.46 -15.30
CA ALA A 125 0.66 -0.83 -13.94
C ALA A 125 1.87 -1.21 -13.08
N GLU A 126 1.85 -0.81 -11.80
CA GLU A 126 2.73 -1.41 -10.82
C GLU A 126 2.09 -2.68 -10.26
N THR A 127 2.86 -3.75 -10.19
CA THR A 127 2.42 -5.01 -9.57
C THR A 127 3.26 -5.29 -8.35
N VAL A 128 2.60 -5.49 -7.21
CA VAL A 128 3.21 -5.94 -5.95
C VAL A 128 2.72 -7.35 -5.66
N ASP A 129 3.64 -8.28 -5.45
CA ASP A 129 3.32 -9.68 -5.22
C ASP A 129 2.61 -9.87 -3.87
N GLN A 130 3.19 -9.31 -2.80
CA GLN A 130 2.58 -9.35 -1.48
C GLN A 130 2.96 -8.14 -0.63
N ILE A 131 2.00 -7.63 0.15
CA ILE A 131 2.23 -6.65 1.21
C ILE A 131 1.90 -7.30 2.56
N ILE A 132 2.87 -7.32 3.47
CA ILE A 132 2.72 -7.82 4.83
C ILE A 132 2.92 -6.65 5.79
N VAL A 133 1.91 -6.39 6.61
CA VAL A 133 1.96 -5.39 7.67
C VAL A 133 1.47 -6.04 8.96
N ALA A 134 2.30 -5.99 9.98
CA ALA A 134 1.94 -6.48 11.32
C ALA A 134 1.88 -5.32 12.31
N ASP A 135 1.02 -5.48 13.32
CA ASP A 135 0.96 -4.58 14.48
C ASP A 135 0.66 -3.10 14.12
N VAL A 136 -0.24 -2.90 13.14
CA VAL A 136 -0.73 -1.58 12.70
C VAL A 136 -2.26 -1.65 12.60
N GLU A 137 -2.98 -0.73 13.24
CA GLU A 137 -4.43 -0.72 13.29
C GLU A 137 -5.07 -0.04 12.08
N THR A 138 -4.37 0.93 11.49
CA THR A 138 -4.87 1.65 10.31
C THR A 138 -3.86 1.64 9.18
N ILE A 139 -4.28 1.14 8.03
CA ILE A 139 -3.48 1.19 6.82
C ILE A 139 -4.10 2.18 5.85
N ASN A 140 -3.33 3.19 5.45
CA ASN A 140 -3.68 4.11 4.39
C ASN A 140 -2.98 3.68 3.11
N LEU A 141 -3.74 3.17 2.14
CA LEU A 141 -3.24 2.68 0.86
C LEU A 141 -3.60 3.67 -0.24
N SER A 142 -2.61 4.10 -1.01
CA SER A 142 -2.84 5.00 -2.15
C SER A 142 -2.39 4.34 -3.44
N SER A 143 -3.26 4.38 -4.46
CA SER A 143 -2.94 3.94 -5.81
C SER A 143 -2.68 5.16 -6.70
N GLY A 144 -1.42 5.33 -7.08
CA GLY A 144 -0.94 6.47 -7.83
C GLY A 144 -0.07 6.11 -9.04
N SER A 145 0.47 7.13 -9.69
CA SER A 145 1.53 6.97 -10.67
C SER A 145 2.56 8.10 -10.58
N VAL A 146 3.80 7.83 -10.92
CA VAL A 146 4.88 8.81 -10.92
C VAL A 146 4.99 9.45 -12.30
N GLY A 147 4.95 10.78 -12.35
CA GLY A 147 5.38 11.56 -13.51
C GLY A 147 4.35 11.81 -14.59
N VAL A 148 3.08 11.47 -14.41
CA VAL A 148 2.00 11.87 -15.35
C VAL A 148 1.00 12.80 -14.69
N THR A 149 0.74 13.89 -15.35
CA THR A 149 -0.47 14.67 -15.15
C THR A 149 -1.11 14.96 -16.52
N PRO A 150 -2.35 14.60 -16.77
CA PRO A 150 -3.26 13.85 -15.89
C PRO A 150 -2.96 12.34 -15.93
N MET A 151 -3.25 11.64 -14.83
CA MET A 151 -3.28 10.17 -14.80
C MET A 151 -4.30 9.67 -15.80
N VAL A 152 -3.93 8.66 -16.56
CA VAL A 152 -4.87 8.04 -17.49
C VAL A 152 -5.54 6.85 -16.80
N ALA A 153 -6.83 6.67 -17.07
CA ALA A 153 -7.62 5.58 -16.49
C ALA A 153 -7.10 4.16 -16.82
N SER A 154 -6.08 4.06 -17.69
CA SER A 154 -5.39 2.81 -18.00
C SER A 154 -4.27 2.46 -17.00
N ASP A 155 -3.87 3.39 -16.14
CA ASP A 155 -2.88 3.10 -15.10
C ASP A 155 -3.57 2.29 -14.01
N SER A 156 -3.21 1.02 -13.91
CA SER A 156 -3.82 0.07 -12.98
C SER A 156 -2.74 -0.60 -12.16
N ASN A 157 -2.71 -0.30 -10.87
CA ASN A 157 -1.83 -0.99 -9.95
C ASN A 157 -2.47 -2.29 -9.46
N VAL A 158 -1.65 -3.28 -9.19
CA VAL A 158 -2.09 -4.61 -8.74
C VAL A 158 -1.36 -4.97 -7.46
N ILE A 159 -2.10 -5.40 -6.45
CA ILE A 159 -1.56 -6.07 -5.27
C ILE A 159 -2.13 -7.49 -5.28
N THR A 160 -1.26 -8.49 -5.38
CA THR A 160 -1.73 -9.86 -5.51
C THR A 160 -2.18 -10.40 -4.15
N ASP A 161 -1.35 -10.28 -3.13
CA ASP A 161 -1.64 -10.75 -1.77
C ASP A 161 -1.48 -9.62 -0.73
N GLN A 162 -2.36 -9.61 0.29
CA GLN A 162 -2.29 -8.67 1.40
C GLN A 162 -2.48 -9.41 2.72
N SER A 163 -1.60 -9.13 3.68
CA SER A 163 -1.70 -9.67 5.05
C SER A 163 -1.58 -8.55 6.07
N TYR A 164 -2.69 -8.20 6.69
CA TYR A 164 -2.85 -7.10 7.65
C TYR A 164 -3.36 -7.67 8.98
N SER A 165 -2.45 -8.27 9.78
CA SER A 165 -2.83 -9.15 10.90
C SER A 165 -3.61 -8.46 12.01
N THR A 166 -3.37 -7.18 12.26
CA THR A 166 -3.96 -6.40 13.35
C THR A 166 -4.79 -5.20 12.88
N ALA A 167 -4.76 -4.91 11.57
CA ALA A 167 -5.48 -3.76 11.04
C ALA A 167 -7.00 -3.94 11.20
N THR A 168 -7.63 -2.93 11.77
CA THR A 168 -9.08 -2.80 11.90
C THR A 168 -9.67 -1.93 10.80
N ALA A 169 -8.85 -1.04 10.21
CA ALA A 169 -9.24 -0.14 9.13
C ALA A 169 -8.25 -0.13 7.98
N LEU A 170 -8.78 -0.17 6.76
CA LEU A 170 -8.04 0.04 5.51
C LEU A 170 -8.68 1.20 4.76
N ASN A 171 -7.96 2.31 4.66
CA ASN A 171 -8.37 3.47 3.87
C ASN A 171 -7.69 3.40 2.50
N ILE A 172 -8.46 3.44 1.42
CA ILE A 172 -7.94 3.38 0.06
C ILE A 172 -8.21 4.68 -0.67
N THR A 173 -7.18 5.24 -1.28
CA THR A 173 -7.27 6.50 -2.03
C THR A 173 -6.55 6.38 -3.36
N GLY A 174 -6.70 7.40 -4.21
CA GLY A 174 -5.93 7.52 -5.44
C GLY A 174 -6.78 7.60 -6.70
N ALA A 175 -6.12 7.98 -7.79
CA ALA A 175 -6.75 8.17 -9.08
C ALA A 175 -6.37 7.06 -10.08
N ALA A 176 -5.31 6.30 -9.83
CA ALA A 176 -5.03 5.08 -10.61
C ALA A 176 -5.97 3.95 -10.18
N ASN A 177 -6.34 3.10 -11.13
CA ASN A 177 -7.09 1.90 -10.80
C ASN A 177 -6.27 1.01 -9.85
N LEU A 178 -6.96 0.28 -8.98
CA LEU A 178 -6.35 -0.67 -8.07
C LEU A 178 -7.05 -2.02 -8.15
N THR A 179 -6.27 -3.06 -8.31
CA THR A 179 -6.75 -4.45 -8.20
C THR A 179 -6.09 -5.13 -7.01
N MET A 180 -6.90 -5.58 -6.06
CA MET A 180 -6.50 -6.44 -4.95
C MET A 180 -6.99 -7.85 -5.28
N SER A 181 -6.09 -8.68 -5.82
CA SER A 181 -6.47 -9.92 -6.52
C SER A 181 -7.00 -11.00 -5.59
N ASN A 182 -6.31 -11.22 -4.47
CA ASN A 182 -6.72 -12.22 -3.49
C ASN A 182 -7.43 -11.57 -2.30
N ALA A 183 -8.17 -12.39 -1.54
CA ALA A 183 -8.85 -11.91 -0.35
C ALA A 183 -7.86 -11.35 0.65
N ILE A 184 -8.21 -10.22 1.27
CA ILE A 184 -7.39 -9.61 2.30
C ILE A 184 -7.30 -10.56 3.49
N VAL A 185 -6.08 -10.91 3.89
CA VAL A 185 -5.84 -11.72 5.08
C VAL A 185 -5.76 -10.79 6.29
N GLY A 186 -6.83 -10.77 7.07
CA GLY A 186 -6.93 -10.00 8.31
C GLY A 186 -8.14 -10.45 9.09
N THR A 187 -7.95 -10.92 10.32
CA THR A 187 -9.02 -11.49 11.12
C THR A 187 -9.82 -10.45 11.91
N VAL A 188 -9.33 -9.21 11.96
CA VAL A 188 -9.91 -8.11 12.75
C VAL A 188 -10.27 -6.89 11.90
N LEU A 189 -10.05 -6.95 10.58
CA LEU A 189 -10.40 -5.87 9.66
C LEU A 189 -11.92 -5.76 9.55
N THR A 190 -12.47 -4.62 9.98
CA THR A 190 -13.92 -4.38 10.00
C THR A 190 -14.34 -3.23 9.08
N THR A 191 -13.39 -2.39 8.67
CA THR A 191 -13.70 -1.22 7.85
C THR A 191 -12.77 -1.14 6.65
N ILE A 192 -13.35 -0.96 5.46
CA ILE A 192 -12.64 -0.60 4.24
C ILE A 192 -13.28 0.66 3.68
N ASP A 193 -12.57 1.77 3.76
CA ASP A 193 -13.05 3.06 3.24
C ASP A 193 -12.23 3.47 2.01
N ALA A 194 -12.81 3.25 0.84
CA ALA A 194 -12.29 3.69 -0.45
C ALA A 194 -13.10 4.86 -1.04
N SER A 195 -13.92 5.55 -0.24
CA SER A 195 -14.81 6.63 -0.71
C SER A 195 -14.06 7.80 -1.35
N ALA A 196 -12.80 7.99 -1.00
CA ALA A 196 -11.93 9.01 -1.60
C ALA A 196 -11.19 8.55 -2.87
N MET A 197 -11.35 7.29 -3.28
CA MET A 197 -10.75 6.78 -4.50
C MET A 197 -11.54 7.27 -5.73
N THR A 198 -10.83 7.74 -6.74
CA THR A 198 -11.43 8.17 -8.01
C THR A 198 -11.14 7.21 -9.17
N GLY A 199 -10.11 6.38 -9.04
CA GLY A 199 -9.87 5.23 -9.92
C GLY A 199 -10.82 4.07 -9.61
N ASN A 200 -10.88 3.09 -10.51
CA ASN A 200 -11.67 1.88 -10.30
C ASN A 200 -11.00 0.96 -9.28
N LEU A 201 -11.77 0.40 -8.37
CA LEU A 201 -11.33 -0.58 -7.40
C LEU A 201 -11.85 -1.97 -7.76
N ALA A 202 -10.96 -2.94 -7.90
CA ALA A 202 -11.32 -4.34 -7.91
C ALA A 202 -10.82 -4.98 -6.62
N LEU A 203 -11.73 -5.45 -5.77
CA LEU A 203 -11.44 -5.92 -4.43
C LEU A 203 -12.06 -7.30 -4.21
N THR A 204 -11.26 -8.23 -3.66
CA THR A 204 -11.77 -9.46 -3.06
C THR A 204 -11.84 -9.29 -1.55
N ALA A 205 -13.05 -9.35 -0.99
CA ALA A 205 -13.30 -9.06 0.41
C ALA A 205 -12.75 -10.14 1.35
N ALA A 206 -12.38 -9.73 2.55
CA ALA A 206 -11.99 -10.65 3.62
C ALA A 206 -13.21 -11.43 4.16
N ALA A 207 -12.93 -12.55 4.82
CA ALA A 207 -13.98 -13.38 5.45
C ALA A 207 -14.34 -12.88 6.86
N VAL A 208 -14.70 -11.60 6.98
CA VAL A 208 -15.12 -10.93 8.23
C VAL A 208 -16.30 -10.01 7.92
N VAL A 209 -17.04 -9.59 8.94
CA VAL A 209 -18.10 -8.59 8.79
C VAL A 209 -17.45 -7.24 8.43
N LEU A 210 -17.90 -6.64 7.33
CA LEU A 210 -17.30 -5.43 6.77
C LEU A 210 -18.28 -4.26 6.67
N ASP A 211 -17.81 -3.07 7.04
CA ASP A 211 -18.32 -1.79 6.53
C ASP A 211 -17.41 -1.38 5.37
N LEU A 212 -17.91 -1.53 4.13
CA LEU A 212 -17.17 -1.29 2.90
C LEU A 212 -17.78 -0.13 2.14
N LYS A 213 -16.96 0.89 1.85
CA LYS A 213 -17.33 2.03 1.00
C LYS A 213 -16.38 2.13 -0.17
N THR A 214 -16.91 2.31 -1.38
CA THR A 214 -16.10 2.59 -2.56
C THR A 214 -16.30 4.02 -3.06
N GLY A 215 -15.45 4.42 -4.02
CA GLY A 215 -15.39 5.79 -4.49
C GLY A 215 -16.24 6.09 -5.71
N SER A 216 -15.72 6.95 -6.59
CA SER A 216 -16.40 7.35 -7.81
C SER A 216 -16.00 6.52 -9.03
N GLY A 217 -15.15 5.53 -8.89
CA GLY A 217 -14.80 4.58 -9.93
C GLY A 217 -15.94 3.60 -10.28
N ALA A 218 -15.80 2.86 -11.37
CA ALA A 218 -16.62 1.69 -11.64
C ALA A 218 -15.98 0.48 -10.96
N ASP A 219 -16.49 0.10 -9.80
CA ASP A 219 -15.83 -0.81 -8.90
C ASP A 219 -16.31 -2.26 -9.08
N THR A 220 -15.45 -3.20 -8.74
CA THR A 220 -15.77 -4.64 -8.74
C THR A 220 -15.48 -5.23 -7.38
N LEU A 221 -16.51 -5.66 -6.68
CA LEU A 221 -16.43 -6.22 -5.34
C LEU A 221 -16.75 -7.71 -5.38
N THR A 222 -15.82 -8.54 -4.96
CA THR A 222 -15.97 -10.00 -4.93
C THR A 222 -16.01 -10.50 -3.50
N PHE A 223 -17.12 -11.08 -3.09
CA PHE A 223 -17.30 -11.62 -1.74
C PHE A 223 -17.23 -13.16 -1.69
N GLY A 224 -17.29 -13.84 -2.85
CA GLY A 224 -17.36 -15.29 -2.84
C GLY A 224 -18.53 -15.81 -1.99
N THR A 225 -18.21 -16.52 -0.92
CA THR A 225 -19.19 -17.05 0.06
C THR A 225 -19.20 -16.28 1.38
N THR A 226 -18.51 -15.15 1.46
CA THR A 226 -18.28 -14.42 2.72
C THR A 226 -19.31 -13.35 3.01
N LEU A 227 -20.10 -12.93 2.01
CA LEU A 227 -21.14 -11.91 2.21
C LEU A 227 -22.23 -12.39 3.16
N THR A 228 -22.50 -11.60 4.19
CA THR A 228 -23.49 -11.86 5.23
C THR A 228 -24.49 -10.69 5.37
N VAL A 229 -25.52 -10.88 6.19
CA VAL A 229 -26.51 -9.83 6.48
C VAL A 229 -25.97 -8.71 7.38
N ASP A 230 -24.84 -8.95 8.00
CA ASP A 230 -24.19 -7.99 8.90
C ASP A 230 -23.21 -7.06 8.15
N ASP A 231 -22.95 -7.36 6.86
CA ASP A 231 -22.09 -6.50 6.03
C ASP A 231 -22.86 -5.25 5.58
N VAL A 232 -22.17 -4.12 5.60
CA VAL A 232 -22.67 -2.84 5.08
C VAL A 232 -21.83 -2.46 3.85
N ILE A 233 -22.47 -2.32 2.68
CA ILE A 233 -21.76 -2.03 1.44
C ILE A 233 -22.34 -0.78 0.81
N ASP A 234 -21.50 0.23 0.61
CA ASP A 234 -21.76 1.41 -0.20
C ASP A 234 -20.82 1.37 -1.42
N ALA A 235 -21.38 1.05 -2.57
CA ALA A 235 -20.62 0.87 -3.81
C ALA A 235 -20.35 2.19 -4.57
N GLY A 236 -20.55 3.33 -3.92
CA GLY A 236 -20.23 4.65 -4.47
C GLY A 236 -21.21 5.15 -5.51
N SER A 237 -20.75 6.09 -6.35
CA SER A 237 -21.64 6.85 -7.25
C SER A 237 -21.74 6.32 -8.68
N ASN A 238 -20.82 5.49 -9.13
CA ASN A 238 -20.81 4.91 -10.47
C ASN A 238 -21.33 3.47 -10.46
N PRO A 239 -21.80 2.96 -11.62
CA PRO A 239 -22.20 1.57 -11.71
C PRO A 239 -21.06 0.64 -11.30
N SER A 240 -21.29 -0.13 -10.25
CA SER A 240 -20.34 -1.07 -9.69
C SER A 240 -20.90 -2.50 -9.78
N VAL A 241 -20.03 -3.49 -9.77
CA VAL A 241 -20.37 -4.90 -9.83
C VAL A 241 -20.12 -5.55 -8.47
N LEU A 242 -21.16 -6.16 -7.92
CA LEU A 242 -21.07 -7.03 -6.76
C LEU A 242 -21.13 -8.49 -7.23
N SER A 243 -20.06 -9.24 -7.00
CA SER A 243 -19.96 -10.67 -7.32
C SER A 243 -20.04 -11.51 -6.06
N VAL A 244 -20.96 -12.45 -6.03
CA VAL A 244 -21.21 -13.35 -4.90
C VAL A 244 -21.42 -14.77 -5.44
N ASP A 245 -20.63 -15.74 -4.99
CA ASP A 245 -20.74 -17.13 -5.43
C ASP A 245 -21.94 -17.85 -4.81
N SER A 246 -22.18 -17.60 -3.54
CA SER A 246 -23.38 -18.08 -2.82
C SER A 246 -23.69 -17.18 -1.65
N LEU A 247 -24.98 -17.03 -1.35
CA LEU A 247 -25.44 -16.32 -0.17
C LEU A 247 -25.62 -17.36 0.96
N SER A 248 -24.92 -17.19 2.06
CA SER A 248 -25.09 -18.04 3.24
C SER A 248 -26.34 -17.68 4.05
N ALA A 249 -27.01 -16.56 3.70
CA ALA A 249 -28.24 -16.09 4.32
C ALA A 249 -29.16 -15.48 3.26
N THR A 250 -30.46 -15.41 3.56
CA THR A 250 -31.42 -14.71 2.72
C THR A 250 -31.18 -13.21 2.87
N ILE A 251 -30.53 -12.59 1.89
CA ILE A 251 -30.45 -11.14 1.79
C ILE A 251 -31.83 -10.63 1.39
N ASN A 252 -32.55 -10.01 2.32
CA ASN A 252 -33.91 -9.56 2.07
C ASN A 252 -33.99 -8.27 1.26
N GLU A 253 -32.95 -7.44 1.24
CA GLU A 253 -32.86 -6.25 0.40
C GLU A 253 -31.39 -5.88 0.13
N LEU A 254 -31.00 -5.79 -1.14
CA LEU A 254 -29.88 -4.99 -1.55
C LEU A 254 -30.38 -3.55 -1.64
N GLY A 255 -29.92 -2.68 -0.76
CA GLY A 255 -30.29 -1.28 -0.80
C GLY A 255 -29.96 -0.68 -2.19
N THR A 256 -30.97 -0.38 -2.97
CA THR A 256 -30.77 0.43 -4.18
C THR A 256 -30.59 1.86 -3.72
N SER A 257 -29.37 2.39 -3.83
CA SER A 257 -29.19 3.84 -3.76
C SER A 257 -30.08 4.48 -4.82
N ALA A 258 -31.08 5.23 -4.41
CA ALA A 258 -31.90 6.00 -5.33
C ALA A 258 -31.02 7.06 -6.00
N ALA A 259 -31.04 7.10 -7.35
CA ALA A 259 -30.38 8.10 -8.16
C ALA A 259 -30.94 9.51 -7.90
#